data_8196bf1b44d10f4e5b3cede52c7433b8
#
_entry.id   8196bf1b44d10f4e5b3cede52c7433b8
#
_cell.length_a   1.000
_cell.length_b   1.000
_cell.length_c   1.000
_cell.angle_alpha   90.00
_cell.angle_beta   90.00
_cell.angle_gamma   90.00
#
_symmetry.space_group_name_H-M   'P 1'
#
loop_
_entity.id
_entity.type
_entity.pdbx_description
1 polymer ?
#
loop_
_entity_poly.entity_id
_entity_poly.type
_entity_poly.pdbx_seq_one_letter_code
_entity_poly.pdbx_strand_id
1 'polypeptide(L)'
;MLYMPGSNARAIEKARELPADGVILDLEDAVAPDAKAQARELVVQALQKGGFGGREVLVRINGLDTAWWRDDLAVAAAGPDALLLPKVSTPGQLRELAKHFVGVGADARIRVWAMMETPLAMLNAREIAAAALDPATRLAGFVMGTNDLAKETGARIVPGRVPMLP
;
A
#
# COMPACT_ATOMS: atom_id res chain seq x y z
N MET A 1 2.23 -11.51 -4.57
CA MET A 1 1.94 -10.67 -3.38
C MET A 1 0.72 -11.22 -2.66
N LEU A 2 0.74 -11.26 -1.32
CA LEU A 2 -0.39 -11.68 -0.48
C LEU A 2 -0.77 -10.57 0.50
N TYR A 3 -2.06 -10.29 0.63
CA TYR A 3 -2.60 -9.34 1.61
C TYR A 3 -2.83 -10.01 2.96
N MET A 4 -2.39 -9.35 4.04
CA MET A 4 -2.57 -9.77 5.43
C MET A 4 -3.20 -8.62 6.22
N PRO A 5 -4.39 -8.82 6.83
CA PRO A 5 -4.98 -7.79 7.69
C PRO A 5 -4.03 -7.40 8.81
N GLY A 6 -3.70 -6.11 8.93
CA GLY A 6 -2.81 -5.58 9.97
C GLY A 6 -3.35 -5.77 11.39
N SER A 7 -4.66 -5.96 11.52
CA SER A 7 -5.32 -6.27 12.79
C SER A 7 -5.23 -7.75 13.21
N ASN A 8 -4.67 -8.63 12.36
CA ASN A 8 -4.63 -10.08 12.62
C ASN A 8 -3.19 -10.57 12.82
N ALA A 9 -2.74 -10.60 14.07
CA ALA A 9 -1.39 -11.05 14.43
C ALA A 9 -1.07 -12.47 13.93
N ARG A 10 -2.05 -13.40 13.93
CA ARG A 10 -1.84 -14.76 13.43
C ARG A 10 -1.62 -14.81 11.92
N ALA A 11 -2.35 -13.99 11.17
CA ALA A 11 -2.15 -13.87 9.73
C ALA A 11 -0.77 -13.31 9.40
N ILE A 12 -0.31 -12.30 10.14
CA ILE A 12 1.02 -11.70 9.99
C ILE A 12 2.12 -12.73 10.29
N GLU A 13 2.00 -13.49 11.39
CA GLU A 13 2.97 -14.56 11.70
C GLU A 13 3.00 -15.62 10.60
N LYS A 14 1.84 -16.08 10.13
CA LYS A 14 1.74 -17.07 9.06
C LYS A 14 2.37 -16.55 7.75
N ALA A 15 2.31 -15.25 7.47
CA ALA A 15 2.87 -14.66 6.26
C ALA A 15 4.39 -14.90 6.12
N ARG A 16 5.11 -15.12 7.23
CA ARG A 16 6.54 -15.40 7.22
C ARG A 16 6.90 -16.76 6.62
N GLU A 17 5.94 -17.68 6.58
CA GLU A 17 6.15 -19.07 6.13
C GLU A 17 5.51 -19.35 4.76
N LEU A 18 4.60 -18.48 4.28
CA LEU A 18 3.89 -18.69 3.03
C LEU A 18 4.82 -18.59 1.82
N PRO A 19 4.61 -19.40 0.78
CA PRO A 19 5.37 -19.36 -0.46
C PRO A 19 4.91 -18.15 -1.31
N ALA A 20 5.39 -16.96 -0.96
CA ALA A 20 5.09 -15.71 -1.64
C ALA A 20 6.35 -14.87 -1.77
N ASP A 21 6.50 -14.15 -2.87
CA ASP A 21 7.62 -13.24 -3.10
C ASP A 21 7.49 -11.94 -2.30
N GLY A 22 6.25 -11.59 -1.92
CA GLY A 22 6.01 -10.41 -1.09
C GLY A 22 4.68 -10.47 -0.36
N VAL A 23 4.60 -9.70 0.72
CA VAL A 23 3.41 -9.57 1.56
C VAL A 23 3.03 -8.10 1.71
N ILE A 24 1.73 -7.83 1.78
CA ILE A 24 1.16 -6.52 2.03
C ILE A 24 0.45 -6.58 3.39
N LEU A 25 1.02 -5.91 4.39
CA LEU A 25 0.36 -5.71 5.68
C LEU A 25 -0.63 -4.55 5.54
N ASP A 26 -1.90 -4.86 5.68
CA ASP A 26 -2.98 -3.94 5.32
C ASP A 26 -3.51 -3.17 6.52
N LEU A 27 -3.47 -1.84 6.47
CA LEU A 27 -4.09 -0.93 7.43
C LEU A 27 -5.38 -0.28 6.90
N GLU A 28 -5.73 -0.53 5.63
CA GLU A 28 -6.88 0.08 4.96
C GLU A 28 -8.13 -0.81 5.09
N ASP A 29 -8.67 -1.31 4.00
CA ASP A 29 -9.98 -1.96 3.90
C ASP A 29 -10.13 -3.22 4.78
N ALA A 30 -9.04 -3.95 5.02
CA ALA A 30 -9.08 -5.14 5.87
C ALA A 30 -9.11 -4.84 7.38
N VAL A 31 -9.14 -3.56 7.78
CA VAL A 31 -9.12 -3.13 9.18
C VAL A 31 -10.29 -2.20 9.44
N ALA A 32 -11.13 -2.54 10.43
CA ALA A 32 -12.24 -1.71 10.85
C ALA A 32 -11.76 -0.36 11.44
N PRO A 33 -12.55 0.72 11.34
CA PRO A 33 -12.16 2.06 11.81
C PRO A 33 -11.68 2.11 13.25
N ASP A 34 -12.34 1.41 14.15
CA ASP A 34 -12.03 1.32 15.59
C ASP A 34 -10.78 0.49 15.89
N ALA A 35 -10.36 -0.38 14.97
CA ALA A 35 -9.18 -1.21 15.09
C ALA A 35 -7.90 -0.60 14.44
N LYS A 36 -8.00 0.55 13.77
CA LYS A 36 -6.88 1.15 13.01
C LYS A 36 -5.64 1.40 13.87
N ALA A 37 -5.80 1.98 15.06
CA ALA A 37 -4.69 2.26 15.96
C ALA A 37 -3.98 0.97 16.41
N GLN A 38 -4.74 -0.04 16.85
CA GLN A 38 -4.19 -1.33 17.26
C GLN A 38 -3.50 -2.06 16.09
N ALA A 39 -4.09 -2.02 14.91
CA ALA A 39 -3.50 -2.64 13.71
C ALA A 39 -2.15 -2.01 13.36
N ARG A 40 -2.03 -0.68 13.47
CA ARG A 40 -0.78 0.03 13.26
C ARG A 40 0.30 -0.43 14.23
N GLU A 41 -0.02 -0.56 15.52
CA GLU A 41 0.92 -1.06 16.53
C GLU A 41 1.39 -2.49 16.21
N LEU A 42 0.46 -3.38 15.86
CA LEU A 42 0.78 -4.76 15.48
C LEU A 42 1.69 -4.83 14.25
N VAL A 43 1.44 -3.99 13.25
CA VAL A 43 2.27 -3.92 12.04
C VAL A 43 3.67 -3.40 12.39
N VAL A 44 3.80 -2.35 13.19
CA VAL A 44 5.11 -1.85 13.65
C VAL A 44 5.89 -2.93 14.39
N GLN A 45 5.26 -3.62 15.34
CA GLN A 45 5.89 -4.72 16.07
C GLN A 45 6.32 -5.86 15.14
N ALA A 46 5.51 -6.19 14.14
CA ALA A 46 5.81 -7.24 13.18
C ALA A 46 7.01 -6.89 12.29
N LEU A 47 7.11 -5.64 11.84
CA LEU A 47 8.25 -5.12 11.07
C LEU A 47 9.54 -5.16 11.90
N GLN A 48 9.50 -4.66 13.15
CA GLN A 48 10.63 -4.68 14.07
C GLN A 48 11.11 -6.09 14.40
N LYS A 49 10.19 -7.04 14.57
CA LYS A 49 10.50 -8.46 14.77
C LYS A 49 11.18 -9.06 13.54
N GLY A 50 10.84 -8.60 12.34
CA GLY A 50 11.35 -9.13 11.08
C GLY A 50 10.94 -10.58 10.82
N GLY A 51 11.84 -11.37 10.21
CA GLY A 51 11.62 -12.80 9.96
C GLY A 51 10.84 -13.10 8.66
N PHE A 52 10.69 -12.12 7.78
CA PHE A 52 10.02 -12.31 6.47
C PHE A 52 10.95 -12.95 5.41
N GLY A 53 12.22 -13.18 5.74
CA GLY A 53 13.19 -13.78 4.83
C GLY A 53 13.48 -12.87 3.63
N GLY A 54 13.46 -13.44 2.41
CA GLY A 54 13.64 -12.68 1.17
C GLY A 54 12.36 -12.09 0.59
N ARG A 55 11.25 -12.06 1.33
CA ARG A 55 9.98 -11.48 0.86
C ARG A 55 10.05 -9.97 0.92
N GLU A 56 9.50 -9.33 -0.10
CA GLU A 56 9.27 -7.88 -0.07
C GLU A 56 8.07 -7.58 0.85
N VAL A 57 8.26 -6.70 1.82
CA VAL A 57 7.23 -6.36 2.82
C VAL A 57 6.72 -4.94 2.57
N LEU A 58 5.48 -4.86 2.13
CA LEU A 58 4.78 -3.60 1.95
C LEU A 58 3.78 -3.36 3.10
N VAL A 59 3.53 -2.09 3.40
CA VAL A 59 2.40 -1.69 4.25
C VAL A 59 1.44 -0.86 3.43
N ARG A 60 0.19 -1.33 3.28
CA ARG A 60 -0.87 -0.52 2.68
C ARG A 60 -1.41 0.41 3.77
N ILE A 61 -1.12 1.69 3.62
CA ILE A 61 -1.63 2.75 4.48
C ILE A 61 -3.05 3.16 4.07
N ASN A 62 -3.73 3.94 4.89
CA ASN A 62 -5.03 4.51 4.53
C ASN A 62 -4.88 5.62 3.48
N GLY A 63 -5.93 5.86 2.68
CA GLY A 63 -5.96 6.89 1.66
C GLY A 63 -5.75 8.29 2.22
N LEU A 64 -5.18 9.20 1.41
CA LEU A 64 -4.84 10.57 1.83
C LEU A 64 -6.07 11.44 2.14
N ASP A 65 -7.25 11.00 1.76
CA ASP A 65 -8.55 11.62 2.04
C ASP A 65 -9.14 11.22 3.40
N THR A 66 -8.49 10.29 4.11
CA THR A 66 -8.94 9.79 5.42
C THR A 66 -8.25 10.52 6.58
N ALA A 67 -8.74 10.35 7.79
CA ALA A 67 -8.10 10.90 8.99
C ALA A 67 -6.89 10.07 9.46
N TRP A 68 -6.72 8.83 8.99
CA TRP A 68 -5.76 7.86 9.55
C TRP A 68 -4.39 7.84 8.89
N TRP A 69 -4.27 8.25 7.64
CA TRP A 69 -3.04 8.07 6.87
C TRP A 69 -1.80 8.73 7.48
N ARG A 70 -1.98 9.90 8.14
CA ARG A 70 -0.84 10.60 8.77
C ARG A 70 -0.24 9.78 9.90
N ASP A 71 -1.11 9.19 10.72
CA ASP A 71 -0.67 8.32 11.81
C ASP A 71 -0.07 7.02 11.27
N ASP A 72 -0.54 6.52 10.13
CA ASP A 72 0.01 5.32 9.50
C ASP A 72 1.45 5.51 9.04
N LEU A 73 1.89 6.74 8.79
CA LEU A 73 3.28 7.00 8.42
C LEU A 73 4.31 6.60 9.50
N ALA A 74 3.87 6.40 10.73
CA ALA A 74 4.74 5.85 11.78
C ALA A 74 5.34 4.48 11.40
N VAL A 75 4.66 3.70 10.57
CA VAL A 75 5.18 2.40 10.09
C VAL A 75 6.42 2.55 9.21
N ALA A 76 6.61 3.71 8.57
CA ALA A 76 7.78 3.95 7.74
C ALA A 76 9.09 3.95 8.56
N ALA A 77 9.05 4.40 9.81
CA ALA A 77 10.18 4.33 10.71
C ALA A 77 10.53 2.89 11.16
N ALA A 78 9.59 1.95 11.04
CA ALA A 78 9.81 0.54 11.34
C ALA A 78 10.46 -0.26 10.20
N GLY A 79 10.70 0.38 9.04
CA GLY A 79 11.53 -0.14 7.95
C GLY A 79 10.88 -1.20 7.05
N PRO A 80 9.63 -1.02 6.57
CA PRO A 80 9.13 -1.83 5.47
C PRO A 80 9.93 -1.55 4.18
N ASP A 81 9.87 -2.45 3.19
CA ASP A 81 10.51 -2.22 1.91
C ASP A 81 9.77 -1.13 1.11
N ALA A 82 8.42 -1.07 1.24
CA ALA A 82 7.62 -0.03 0.61
C ALA A 82 6.35 0.31 1.40
N LEU A 83 5.84 1.54 1.15
CA LEU A 83 4.47 1.91 1.47
C LEU A 83 3.61 1.75 0.20
N LEU A 84 2.47 1.10 0.34
CA LEU A 84 1.45 1.01 -0.71
C LEU A 84 0.38 2.09 -0.45
N LEU A 85 0.33 3.09 -1.31
CA LEU A 85 -0.67 4.16 -1.26
C LEU A 85 -1.90 3.75 -2.06
N PRO A 86 -3.08 3.60 -1.42
CA PRO A 86 -4.31 3.27 -2.11
C PRO A 86 -4.88 4.49 -2.86
N LYS A 87 -5.78 4.24 -3.80
CA LYS A 87 -6.61 5.23 -4.51
C LYS A 87 -5.83 6.38 -5.14
N VAL A 88 -4.62 6.08 -5.63
CA VAL A 88 -3.79 7.06 -6.34
C VAL A 88 -4.44 7.35 -7.69
N SER A 89 -4.85 8.60 -7.88
CA SER A 89 -5.52 9.08 -9.09
C SER A 89 -4.72 10.17 -9.81
N THR A 90 -3.74 10.78 -9.12
CA THR A 90 -2.90 11.84 -9.68
C THR A 90 -1.48 11.78 -9.12
N PRO A 91 -0.47 12.30 -9.86
CA PRO A 91 0.91 12.43 -9.36
C PRO A 91 1.02 13.32 -8.11
N GLY A 92 0.06 14.24 -7.93
CA GLY A 92 0.02 15.13 -6.78
C GLY A 92 -0.07 14.40 -5.45
N GLN A 93 -0.79 13.28 -5.41
CA GLN A 93 -0.92 12.45 -4.19
C GLN A 93 0.42 11.81 -3.79
N LEU A 94 1.23 11.37 -4.75
CA LEU A 94 2.57 10.84 -4.47
C LEU A 94 3.50 11.92 -3.92
N ARG A 95 3.45 13.13 -4.50
CA ARG A 95 4.23 14.27 -3.99
C ARG A 95 3.76 14.70 -2.60
N GLU A 96 2.45 14.65 -2.33
CA GLU A 96 1.92 14.95 -0.99
C GLU A 96 2.47 13.96 0.05
N LEU A 97 2.39 12.66 -0.22
CA LEU A 97 2.98 11.64 0.66
C LEU A 97 4.48 11.90 0.90
N ALA A 98 5.22 12.20 -0.15
CA ALA A 98 6.67 12.42 -0.09
C ALA A 98 7.09 13.55 0.87
N LYS A 99 6.30 14.60 1.00
CA LYS A 99 6.59 15.73 1.91
C LYS A 99 6.69 15.31 3.38
N HIS A 100 6.08 14.20 3.74
CA HIS A 100 6.03 13.74 5.13
C HIS A 100 7.15 12.77 5.52
N PHE A 101 7.89 12.20 4.57
CA PHE A 101 8.90 11.18 4.85
C PHE A 101 10.02 11.67 5.79
N VAL A 102 10.47 12.90 5.63
CA VAL A 102 11.51 13.48 6.49
C VAL A 102 11.01 13.63 7.93
N GLY A 103 9.78 14.13 8.09
CA GLY A 103 9.19 14.36 9.41
C GLY A 103 8.94 13.10 10.23
N VAL A 104 8.75 11.96 9.58
CA VAL A 104 8.53 10.66 10.25
C VAL A 104 9.78 9.80 10.35
N GLY A 105 10.94 10.30 9.91
CA GLY A 105 12.19 9.55 9.94
C GLY A 105 12.20 8.32 9.01
N ALA A 106 11.47 8.36 7.89
CA ALA A 106 11.44 7.27 6.93
C ALA A 106 12.83 7.03 6.31
N ASP A 107 13.30 5.78 6.37
CA ASP A 107 14.56 5.38 5.74
C ASP A 107 14.55 5.77 4.25
N ALA A 108 15.68 6.21 3.72
CA ALA A 108 15.83 6.58 2.31
C ALA A 108 15.58 5.42 1.34
N ARG A 109 15.72 4.18 1.81
CA ARG A 109 15.51 2.96 1.01
C ARG A 109 14.03 2.63 0.80
N ILE A 110 13.12 3.13 1.66
CA ILE A 110 11.68 2.84 1.55
C ILE A 110 11.16 3.36 0.22
N ARG A 111 10.49 2.50 -0.51
CA ARG A 111 9.82 2.80 -1.78
C ARG A 111 8.35 3.16 -1.58
N VAL A 112 7.74 3.69 -2.60
CA VAL A 112 6.28 3.90 -2.69
C VAL A 112 5.75 3.06 -3.84
N TRP A 113 4.70 2.30 -3.59
CA TRP A 113 3.91 1.67 -4.62
C TRP A 113 2.55 2.33 -4.66
N ALA A 114 2.02 2.57 -5.86
CA ALA A 114 0.72 3.21 -6.05
C ALA A 114 -0.32 2.16 -6.41
N MET A 115 -1.45 2.18 -5.73
CA MET A 115 -2.58 1.32 -6.07
C MET A 115 -3.43 1.98 -7.14
N MET A 116 -3.50 1.34 -8.30
CA MET A 116 -4.24 1.78 -9.49
C MET A 116 -5.62 1.12 -9.45
N GLU A 117 -6.60 1.82 -8.89
CA GLU A 117 -7.89 1.22 -8.57
C GLU A 117 -9.08 2.18 -8.76
N THR A 118 -8.84 3.36 -9.31
CA THR A 118 -9.89 4.31 -9.66
C THR A 118 -9.93 4.53 -11.18
N PRO A 119 -11.10 4.86 -11.77
CA PRO A 119 -11.19 5.20 -13.19
C PRO A 119 -10.25 6.34 -13.58
N LEU A 120 -10.11 7.34 -12.71
CA LEU A 120 -9.21 8.48 -12.95
C LEU A 120 -7.74 8.05 -12.95
N ALA A 121 -7.36 7.05 -12.13
CA ALA A 121 -6.01 6.48 -12.18
C ALA A 121 -5.69 5.88 -13.55
N MET A 122 -6.65 5.20 -14.17
CA MET A 122 -6.47 4.62 -15.51
C MET A 122 -6.24 5.72 -16.57
N LEU A 123 -7.03 6.80 -16.52
CA LEU A 123 -6.86 7.93 -17.44
C LEU A 123 -5.52 8.66 -17.24
N ASN A 124 -5.04 8.75 -16.01
CA ASN A 124 -3.81 9.45 -15.62
C ASN A 124 -2.61 8.50 -15.48
N ALA A 125 -2.69 7.25 -15.92
CA ALA A 125 -1.65 6.24 -15.68
C ALA A 125 -0.25 6.69 -16.14
N ARG A 126 -0.18 7.36 -17.29
CA ARG A 126 1.07 7.91 -17.84
C ARG A 126 1.68 8.97 -16.93
N GLU A 127 0.88 9.91 -16.47
CA GLU A 127 1.30 11.02 -15.61
C GLU A 127 1.71 10.50 -14.22
N ILE A 128 0.96 9.51 -13.69
CA ILE A 128 1.32 8.86 -12.42
C ILE A 128 2.65 8.11 -12.58
N ALA A 129 2.84 7.36 -13.67
CA ALA A 129 4.09 6.67 -13.94
C ALA A 129 5.27 7.64 -14.10
N ALA A 130 5.04 8.79 -14.74
CA ALA A 130 6.07 9.82 -14.89
C ALA A 130 6.53 10.42 -13.55
N ALA A 131 5.76 10.28 -12.47
CA ALA A 131 6.20 10.69 -11.14
C ALA A 131 7.43 9.91 -10.65
N ALA A 132 7.72 8.73 -11.20
CA ALA A 132 8.94 7.98 -10.89
C ALA A 132 10.24 8.70 -11.35
N LEU A 133 10.13 9.68 -12.27
CA LEU A 133 11.27 10.52 -12.67
C LEU A 133 11.64 11.55 -11.59
N ASP A 134 10.77 11.82 -10.64
CA ASP A 134 11.04 12.64 -9.47
C ASP A 134 11.46 11.74 -8.29
N PRO A 135 12.75 11.71 -7.93
CA PRO A 135 13.25 10.84 -6.85
C PRO A 135 12.57 11.07 -5.50
N ALA A 136 12.01 12.26 -5.26
CA ALA A 136 11.31 12.57 -4.02
C ALA A 136 10.06 11.72 -3.82
N THR A 137 9.38 11.31 -4.89
CA THR A 137 8.17 10.47 -4.81
C THR A 137 8.47 9.04 -4.40
N ARG A 138 9.71 8.57 -4.63
CA ARG A 138 10.16 7.20 -4.38
C ARG A 138 9.29 6.13 -5.08
N LEU A 139 8.52 6.52 -6.10
CA LEU A 139 7.62 5.60 -6.82
C LEU A 139 8.43 4.49 -7.49
N ALA A 140 8.08 3.22 -7.17
CA ALA A 140 8.80 2.05 -7.63
C ALA A 140 7.90 0.97 -8.25
N GLY A 141 6.59 1.04 -8.04
CA GLY A 141 5.69 0.00 -8.58
C GLY A 141 4.22 0.38 -8.52
N PHE A 142 3.42 -0.46 -9.19
CA PHE A 142 1.97 -0.36 -9.19
C PHE A 142 1.33 -1.66 -8.73
N VAL A 143 0.22 -1.54 -8.02
CA VAL A 143 -0.68 -2.66 -7.71
C VAL A 143 -2.03 -2.36 -8.34
N MET A 144 -2.57 -3.31 -9.12
CA MET A 144 -3.89 -3.17 -9.72
C MET A 144 -4.97 -3.58 -8.73
N GLY A 145 -5.78 -2.63 -8.26
CA GLY A 145 -6.93 -2.84 -7.37
C GLY A 145 -8.20 -3.11 -8.18
N THR A 146 -8.29 -4.30 -8.79
CA THR A 146 -9.36 -4.61 -9.75
C THR A 146 -10.76 -4.65 -9.14
N ASN A 147 -10.90 -4.86 -7.84
CA ASN A 147 -12.21 -4.91 -7.18
C ASN A 147 -12.83 -3.50 -7.09
N ASP A 148 -12.06 -2.52 -6.60
CA ASP A 148 -12.52 -1.13 -6.51
C ASP A 148 -12.70 -0.53 -7.90
N LEU A 149 -11.78 -0.79 -8.83
CA LEU A 149 -11.92 -0.36 -10.21
C LEU A 149 -13.21 -0.90 -10.84
N ALA A 150 -13.53 -2.19 -10.65
CA ALA A 150 -14.76 -2.78 -11.15
C ALA A 150 -16.00 -2.13 -10.52
N LYS A 151 -15.96 -1.88 -9.22
CA LYS A 151 -17.05 -1.24 -8.48
C LYS A 151 -17.32 0.18 -9.01
N GLU A 152 -16.29 0.99 -9.19
CA GLU A 152 -16.43 2.37 -9.63
C GLU A 152 -16.80 2.50 -11.12
N THR A 153 -16.32 1.58 -11.96
CA THR A 153 -16.64 1.56 -13.41
C THR A 153 -17.94 0.83 -13.73
N GLY A 154 -18.53 0.10 -12.79
CA GLY A 154 -19.65 -0.80 -13.04
C GLY A 154 -19.27 -2.03 -13.89
N ALA A 155 -17.98 -2.32 -14.04
CA ALA A 155 -17.51 -3.45 -14.82
C ALA A 155 -17.81 -4.78 -14.11
N ARG A 156 -18.12 -5.82 -14.92
CA ARG A 156 -18.36 -7.15 -14.37
C ARG A 156 -17.06 -7.84 -13.99
N ILE A 157 -17.02 -8.41 -12.80
CA ILE A 157 -15.96 -9.36 -12.43
C ILE A 157 -16.40 -10.74 -12.90
N VAL A 158 -15.73 -11.25 -13.92
CA VAL A 158 -15.97 -12.59 -14.47
C VAL A 158 -14.75 -13.49 -14.25
N PRO A 159 -14.90 -14.83 -14.37
CA PRO A 159 -13.76 -15.73 -14.33
C PRO A 159 -12.66 -15.28 -15.30
N GLY A 160 -11.40 -15.35 -14.88
CA GLY A 160 -10.26 -14.88 -15.66
C GLY A 160 -10.07 -13.36 -15.72
N ARG A 161 -10.98 -12.57 -15.12
CA ARG A 161 -10.92 -11.08 -15.05
C ARG A 161 -10.75 -10.40 -16.42
N VAL A 162 -11.25 -11.03 -17.49
CA VAL A 162 -11.09 -10.55 -18.88
C VAL A 162 -11.41 -9.05 -19.07
N PRO A 163 -12.47 -8.46 -18.44
CA PRO A 163 -12.74 -7.02 -18.58
C PRO A 163 -11.70 -6.10 -17.95
N MET A 164 -10.76 -6.66 -17.16
CA MET A 164 -9.69 -5.92 -16.46
C MET A 164 -8.30 -6.16 -17.09
N LEU A 165 -8.24 -6.95 -18.15
CA LEU A 165 -6.99 -7.15 -18.89
C LEU A 165 -6.81 -6.00 -19.89
N PRO A 166 -5.57 -5.48 -20.09
CA PRO A 166 -5.27 -4.47 -21.09
C PRO A 166 -5.49 -4.96 -22.52
#